data_f2264dcdf6a3c98496d07c0288740c01
#
_entry.id   f2264dcdf6a3c98496d07c0288740c01
#
_cell.length_a   1.000
_cell.length_b   1.000
_cell.length_c   1.000
_cell.angle_alpha   90.00
_cell.angle_beta   90.00
_cell.angle_gamma   90.00
#
_symmetry.space_group_name_H-M   'P 1'
#
loop_
_entity.id
_entity.type
_entity.pdbx_description
1 polymer ?
#
loop_
_entity_poly.entity_id
_entity_poly.type
_entity_poly.pdbx_seq_one_letter_code
_entity_poly.pdbx_strand_id
1 'polypeptide(L)'
;PNTTLNLACASSTASFSVAEDWLNSDRVDRVVIISADDVTGKDMWEWIGSGFAASGAASTSNVIEEAALPFDKRRNGLVLGMGAAAFVVERNSQAKQRGVQPIAELLGTKVANSAYHGTRLDVDHVAQTVDEFLSEIEQTWNLDRHEIASQTVFFSHETYTPARGGSAQSEVKALRQTFGSSADKLVIANTKGFTGHPMGVGIEDASMFYGLLTGRIPPIANYKEVDPELGDLNLSKGGDYPNLNYGMRFGAGFGSQVALSFVRKCEIEGERIDGDIFFRWVRNLANSDDVDMRILQNKLVAYVEGDNNLHGGVQGE
;
A
#
# COMPACT_ATOMS: atom_id res chain seq x y z
N PRO A 1 10.36 -21.19 8.28
CA PRO A 1 11.31 -20.06 8.34
C PRO A 1 10.63 -18.80 8.86
N ASN A 2 11.42 -17.90 9.45
CA ASN A 2 11.00 -16.59 9.90
C ASN A 2 12.11 -15.60 9.59
N THR A 3 11.75 -14.39 9.19
CA THR A 3 12.71 -13.30 8.96
C THR A 3 12.07 -11.96 9.27
N THR A 4 12.88 -11.01 9.68
CA THR A 4 12.49 -9.60 9.78
C THR A 4 13.17 -8.85 8.65
N LEU A 5 12.39 -8.05 7.93
CA LEU A 5 12.85 -7.24 6.82
C LEU A 5 12.72 -5.76 7.18
N ASN A 6 13.77 -4.99 6.86
CA ASN A 6 13.73 -3.55 7.00
C ASN A 6 14.32 -2.88 5.76
N LEU A 7 13.46 -2.29 4.95
CA LEU A 7 13.79 -1.39 3.83
C LEU A 7 13.14 -0.02 4.06
N ALA A 8 13.20 0.46 5.29
CA ALA A 8 12.54 1.70 5.69
C ALA A 8 11.06 1.72 5.20
N CYS A 9 10.60 2.79 4.59
CA CYS A 9 9.20 2.93 4.16
C CYS A 9 8.78 1.96 3.04
N ALA A 10 9.72 1.24 2.40
CA ALA A 10 9.43 0.25 1.37
C ALA A 10 9.25 -1.19 1.94
N SER A 11 9.37 -1.39 3.25
CA SER A 11 9.48 -2.71 3.90
C SER A 11 8.31 -3.65 3.58
N SER A 12 7.07 -3.18 3.63
CA SER A 12 5.91 -4.01 3.34
C SER A 12 5.90 -4.49 1.90
N THR A 13 6.05 -3.57 0.95
CA THR A 13 6.08 -3.91 -0.48
C THR A 13 7.25 -4.85 -0.80
N ALA A 14 8.43 -4.63 -0.21
CA ALA A 14 9.58 -5.51 -0.36
C ALA A 14 9.37 -6.92 0.24
N SER A 15 8.50 -7.05 1.23
CA SER A 15 8.19 -8.35 1.83
C SER A 15 7.49 -9.31 0.87
N PHE A 16 6.79 -8.77 -0.14
CA PHE A 16 6.22 -9.60 -1.21
C PHE A 16 7.31 -10.25 -2.07
N SER A 17 8.46 -9.59 -2.27
CA SER A 17 9.59 -10.19 -2.98
C SER A 17 10.16 -11.39 -2.23
N VAL A 18 10.32 -11.27 -0.91
CA VAL A 18 10.76 -12.40 -0.07
C VAL A 18 9.73 -13.53 -0.10
N ALA A 19 8.43 -13.20 -0.08
CA ALA A 19 7.38 -14.21 -0.17
C ALA A 19 7.41 -14.94 -1.52
N GLU A 20 7.57 -14.20 -2.61
CA GLU A 20 7.70 -14.73 -3.97
C GLU A 20 8.91 -15.69 -4.07
N ASP A 21 10.08 -15.27 -3.60
CA ASP A 21 11.29 -16.09 -3.59
C ASP A 21 11.14 -17.37 -2.79
N TRP A 22 10.54 -17.31 -1.60
CA TRP A 22 10.35 -18.49 -0.77
C TRP A 22 9.35 -19.47 -1.35
N LEU A 23 8.29 -18.98 -1.98
CA LEU A 23 7.32 -19.82 -2.66
C LEU A 23 7.90 -20.42 -3.94
N ASN A 24 8.61 -19.64 -4.77
CA ASN A 24 9.20 -20.12 -6.01
C ASN A 24 10.35 -21.13 -5.78
N SER A 25 11.07 -21.00 -4.67
CA SER A 25 12.13 -21.94 -4.27
C SER A 25 11.63 -23.18 -3.50
N ASP A 26 10.32 -23.40 -3.41
CA ASP A 26 9.70 -24.51 -2.65
C ASP A 26 10.09 -24.54 -1.16
N ARG A 27 10.48 -23.39 -0.61
CA ARG A 27 10.91 -23.28 0.79
C ARG A 27 9.73 -23.34 1.75
N VAL A 28 8.58 -22.86 1.32
CA VAL A 28 7.32 -22.80 2.08
C VAL A 28 6.13 -22.95 1.15
N ASP A 29 4.98 -23.36 1.68
CA ASP A 29 3.70 -23.43 0.97
C ASP A 29 2.92 -22.12 1.07
N ARG A 30 3.18 -21.35 2.13
CA ARG A 30 2.49 -20.10 2.45
C ARG A 30 3.40 -19.18 3.24
N VAL A 31 3.27 -17.88 2.98
CA VAL A 31 3.93 -16.80 3.73
C VAL A 31 2.88 -15.90 4.35
N VAL A 32 3.05 -15.60 5.62
CA VAL A 32 2.29 -14.54 6.30
C VAL A 32 3.22 -13.34 6.43
N ILE A 33 2.87 -12.24 5.76
CA ILE A 33 3.53 -10.95 5.88
C ILE A 33 2.79 -10.16 6.94
N ILE A 34 3.50 -9.63 7.93
CA ILE A 34 2.96 -8.77 8.97
C ILE A 34 3.81 -7.51 9.01
N SER A 35 3.16 -6.36 8.88
CA SER A 35 3.79 -5.05 9.03
C SER A 35 2.98 -4.22 10.02
N ALA A 36 3.65 -3.67 11.03
CA ALA A 36 3.02 -2.83 12.04
C ALA A 36 4.03 -1.80 12.53
N ASP A 37 3.56 -0.58 12.74
CA ASP A 37 4.36 0.49 13.29
C ASP A 37 3.47 1.49 14.05
N ASP A 38 3.95 1.95 15.20
CA ASP A 38 3.32 3.00 16.01
C ASP A 38 4.30 4.15 16.24
N VAL A 39 4.67 4.81 15.14
CA VAL A 39 5.61 5.93 15.18
C VAL A 39 5.02 7.20 15.80
N THR A 40 3.73 7.23 16.03
CA THR A 40 3.03 8.33 16.73
C THR A 40 2.89 8.05 18.22
N GLY A 41 3.26 6.85 18.66
CA GLY A 41 3.26 6.46 20.06
C GLY A 41 4.29 7.23 20.88
N LYS A 42 4.04 7.35 22.18
CA LYS A 42 4.81 8.16 23.13
C LYS A 42 6.31 7.92 23.07
N ASP A 43 6.73 6.63 22.91
CA ASP A 43 8.15 6.27 22.98
C ASP A 43 8.90 6.52 21.67
N MET A 44 8.19 6.52 20.53
CA MET A 44 8.80 6.65 19.21
C MET A 44 8.71 8.07 18.65
N TRP A 45 7.70 8.82 19.05
CA TRP A 45 7.41 10.16 18.52
C TRP A 45 8.59 11.13 18.65
N GLU A 46 9.19 11.23 19.82
CA GLU A 46 10.27 12.20 20.07
C GLU A 46 11.51 11.86 19.22
N TRP A 47 11.81 10.60 19.07
CA TRP A 47 12.98 10.16 18.32
C TRP A 47 12.79 10.22 16.80
N ILE A 48 11.73 9.62 16.28
CA ILE A 48 11.46 9.59 14.82
C ILE A 48 11.02 10.98 14.34
N GLY A 49 10.12 11.64 15.06
CA GLY A 49 9.62 12.96 14.71
C GLY A 49 10.73 14.01 14.68
N SER A 50 11.64 14.01 15.66
CA SER A 50 12.80 14.91 15.68
C SER A 50 13.76 14.63 14.52
N GLY A 51 13.97 13.37 14.15
CA GLY A 51 14.80 12.98 13.01
C GLY A 51 14.24 13.51 11.67
N PHE A 52 12.93 13.40 11.46
CA PHE A 52 12.28 13.95 10.26
C PHE A 52 12.24 15.49 10.27
N ALA A 53 12.04 16.11 11.42
CA ALA A 53 12.12 17.56 11.54
C ALA A 53 13.55 18.06 11.25
N ALA A 54 14.58 17.43 11.80
CA ALA A 54 15.97 17.78 11.58
C ALA A 54 16.41 17.60 10.12
N SER A 55 15.86 16.61 9.42
CA SER A 55 16.13 16.38 7.98
C SER A 55 15.33 17.29 7.05
N GLY A 56 14.42 18.11 7.58
CA GLY A 56 13.51 18.97 6.80
C GLY A 56 12.43 18.19 6.04
N ALA A 57 12.23 16.91 6.36
CA ALA A 57 11.24 16.06 5.70
C ALA A 57 9.85 16.17 6.33
N ALA A 58 9.74 16.50 7.61
CA ALA A 58 8.46 16.65 8.30
C ALA A 58 7.76 17.96 7.94
N SER A 59 6.43 17.93 7.91
CA SER A 59 5.62 19.14 7.82
C SER A 59 5.77 19.98 9.10
N THR A 60 5.88 21.29 8.92
CA THR A 60 5.87 22.27 10.01
C THR A 60 4.60 23.13 10.01
N SER A 61 3.63 22.78 9.15
CA SER A 61 2.34 23.49 9.10
C SER A 61 1.55 23.25 10.40
N ASN A 62 1.00 24.30 10.95
CA ASN A 62 0.08 24.25 12.07
C ASN A 62 -1.40 24.28 11.63
N VAL A 63 -1.64 24.28 10.32
CA VAL A 63 -2.97 24.24 9.71
C VAL A 63 -3.22 22.82 9.22
N ILE A 64 -4.15 22.13 9.87
CA ILE A 64 -4.44 20.71 9.60
C ILE A 64 -4.85 20.47 8.13
N GLU A 65 -5.65 21.38 7.58
CA GLU A 65 -6.14 21.32 6.20
C GLU A 65 -5.05 21.56 5.16
N GLU A 66 -3.89 22.03 5.60
CA GLU A 66 -2.70 22.28 4.78
C GLU A 66 -1.54 21.31 5.10
N ALA A 67 -1.81 20.31 5.91
CA ALA A 67 -0.91 19.19 6.13
C ALA A 67 -1.30 18.00 5.24
N ALA A 68 -0.39 17.05 5.04
CA ALA A 68 -0.63 15.82 4.29
C ALA A 68 -1.29 16.04 2.92
N LEU A 69 -0.59 16.71 2.01
CA LEU A 69 -1.07 17.19 0.71
C LEU A 69 -0.47 16.40 -0.48
N PRO A 70 -0.81 15.11 -0.70
CA PRO A 70 -0.23 14.34 -1.80
C PRO A 70 -0.48 15.01 -3.16
N PHE A 71 0.57 15.15 -3.98
CA PHE A 71 0.58 15.72 -5.34
C PHE A 71 0.20 17.21 -5.44
N ASP A 72 -0.14 17.86 -4.33
CA ASP A 72 -0.53 19.27 -4.31
C ASP A 72 0.71 20.19 -4.37
N LYS A 73 0.61 21.34 -5.05
CA LYS A 73 1.73 22.31 -5.12
C LYS A 73 2.12 22.90 -3.76
N ARG A 74 1.22 22.83 -2.77
CA ARG A 74 1.44 23.33 -1.41
C ARG A 74 2.12 22.30 -0.50
N ARG A 75 2.57 21.15 -1.04
CA ARG A 75 3.29 20.13 -0.26
C ARG A 75 4.35 20.77 0.63
N ASN A 76 4.37 20.43 1.89
CA ASN A 76 5.24 21.07 2.88
C ASN A 76 5.95 20.12 3.84
N GLY A 77 5.87 18.83 3.60
CA GLY A 77 6.54 17.80 4.38
C GLY A 77 5.60 16.72 4.88
N LEU A 78 6.17 15.60 5.25
CA LEU A 78 5.42 14.43 5.70
C LEU A 78 4.76 14.64 7.07
N VAL A 79 3.64 13.98 7.25
CA VAL A 79 2.95 13.82 8.53
C VAL A 79 3.04 12.34 8.91
N LEU A 80 3.49 12.04 10.12
CA LEU A 80 3.60 10.66 10.58
C LEU A 80 2.22 10.05 10.82
N GLY A 81 2.12 8.76 10.56
CA GLY A 81 0.94 7.93 10.82
C GLY A 81 1.33 6.66 11.57
N MET A 82 0.35 5.84 11.87
CA MET A 82 0.53 4.52 12.46
C MET A 82 -0.43 3.52 11.85
N GLY A 83 -0.16 2.24 12.00
CA GLY A 83 -1.07 1.21 11.54
C GLY A 83 -0.48 -0.18 11.56
N ALA A 84 -1.26 -1.12 11.05
CA ALA A 84 -0.85 -2.49 10.83
C ALA A 84 -1.53 -3.05 9.59
N ALA A 85 -0.83 -3.92 8.89
CA ALA A 85 -1.36 -4.68 7.77
C ALA A 85 -0.79 -6.10 7.79
N ALA A 86 -1.58 -7.07 7.34
CA ALA A 86 -1.13 -8.44 7.19
C ALA A 86 -1.66 -9.03 5.89
N PHE A 87 -0.83 -9.87 5.26
CA PHE A 87 -1.15 -10.53 3.99
C PHE A 87 -0.79 -12.01 4.08
N VAL A 88 -1.59 -12.81 3.41
CA VAL A 88 -1.29 -14.22 3.18
C VAL A 88 -0.99 -14.39 1.70
N VAL A 89 0.23 -14.84 1.41
CA VAL A 89 0.68 -15.14 0.05
C VAL A 89 0.92 -16.64 -0.05
N GLU A 90 0.32 -17.28 -1.05
CA GLU A 90 0.43 -18.71 -1.25
C GLU A 90 0.33 -19.08 -2.73
N ARG A 91 0.77 -20.27 -3.10
CA ARG A 91 0.59 -20.75 -4.47
C ARG A 91 -0.89 -20.95 -4.78
N ASN A 92 -1.29 -20.64 -6.00
CA ASN A 92 -2.66 -20.82 -6.48
C ASN A 92 -3.17 -22.26 -6.26
N SER A 93 -2.31 -23.26 -6.44
CA SER A 93 -2.65 -24.67 -6.17
C SER A 93 -3.04 -24.92 -4.72
N GLN A 94 -2.36 -24.27 -3.77
CA GLN A 94 -2.63 -24.37 -2.34
C GLN A 94 -3.93 -23.66 -1.96
N ALA A 95 -4.18 -22.46 -2.51
CA ALA A 95 -5.42 -21.73 -2.32
C ALA A 95 -6.63 -22.55 -2.80
N LYS A 96 -6.55 -23.09 -4.01
CA LYS A 96 -7.59 -23.96 -4.59
C LYS A 96 -7.85 -25.20 -3.74
N GLN A 97 -6.77 -25.86 -3.27
CA GLN A 97 -6.88 -27.05 -2.44
C GLN A 97 -7.63 -26.80 -1.11
N ARG A 98 -7.51 -25.58 -0.57
CA ARG A 98 -8.21 -25.15 0.64
C ARG A 98 -9.60 -24.56 0.40
N GLY A 99 -10.05 -24.46 -0.84
CA GLY A 99 -11.31 -23.81 -1.21
C GLY A 99 -11.31 -22.28 -0.99
N VAL A 100 -10.11 -21.64 -1.01
CA VAL A 100 -9.98 -20.20 -0.84
C VAL A 100 -9.87 -19.53 -2.21
N GLN A 101 -10.65 -18.49 -2.41
CA GLN A 101 -10.55 -17.64 -3.60
C GLN A 101 -9.63 -16.46 -3.30
N PRO A 102 -8.47 -16.33 -3.98
CA PRO A 102 -7.54 -15.23 -3.78
C PRO A 102 -8.14 -13.90 -4.28
N ILE A 103 -7.69 -12.79 -3.70
CA ILE A 103 -8.08 -11.45 -4.14
C ILE A 103 -7.38 -11.09 -5.44
N ALA A 104 -6.09 -11.37 -5.49
CA ALA A 104 -5.25 -11.05 -6.64
C ALA A 104 -4.11 -12.06 -6.78
N GLU A 105 -3.59 -12.16 -7.96
CA GLU A 105 -2.39 -12.92 -8.32
C GLU A 105 -1.20 -11.96 -8.37
N LEU A 106 -0.12 -12.31 -7.67
CA LEU A 106 1.14 -11.59 -7.73
C LEU A 106 1.86 -11.96 -9.02
N LEU A 107 1.99 -11.01 -9.94
CA LEU A 107 2.64 -11.22 -11.23
C LEU A 107 4.17 -11.05 -11.15
N GLY A 108 4.64 -10.28 -10.19
CA GLY A 108 6.06 -10.13 -9.89
C GLY A 108 6.34 -9.01 -8.92
N THR A 109 7.59 -8.99 -8.48
CA THR A 109 8.14 -7.98 -7.56
C THR A 109 9.52 -7.53 -8.02
N LYS A 110 9.92 -6.33 -7.59
CA LYS A 110 11.27 -5.80 -7.81
C LYS A 110 11.73 -5.04 -6.58
N VAL A 111 12.96 -5.29 -6.15
CA VAL A 111 13.63 -4.51 -5.10
C VAL A 111 14.94 -3.97 -5.66
N ALA A 112 15.19 -2.68 -5.48
CA ALA A 112 16.40 -2.03 -5.95
C ALA A 112 16.87 -0.95 -4.97
N ASN A 113 18.14 -0.57 -5.06
CA ASN A 113 18.72 0.52 -4.27
C ASN A 113 19.85 1.18 -5.07
N SER A 114 19.75 2.48 -5.28
CA SER A 114 20.79 3.26 -5.94
C SER A 114 21.89 3.74 -4.99
N ALA A 115 21.68 3.66 -3.67
CA ALA A 115 22.55 4.25 -2.65
C ALA A 115 22.87 5.76 -2.91
N TYR A 116 21.96 6.46 -3.58
CA TYR A 116 22.15 7.83 -4.07
C TYR A 116 22.22 8.85 -2.94
N HIS A 117 21.23 8.82 -2.02
CA HIS A 117 21.11 9.80 -0.95
C HIS A 117 20.26 9.28 0.21
N GLY A 118 20.49 9.80 1.42
CA GLY A 118 19.73 9.38 2.61
C GLY A 118 18.24 9.68 2.55
N THR A 119 17.83 10.79 1.94
CA THR A 119 16.43 11.26 1.95
C THR A 119 15.85 11.56 0.57
N ARG A 120 16.66 11.58 -0.48
CA ARG A 120 16.23 11.84 -1.86
C ARG A 120 16.34 10.59 -2.71
N LEU A 121 15.45 10.45 -3.67
CA LEU A 121 15.47 9.38 -4.65
C LEU A 121 16.34 9.80 -5.86
N ASP A 122 17.01 8.84 -6.45
CA ASP A 122 17.59 8.96 -7.77
C ASP A 122 16.46 8.78 -8.81
N VAL A 123 16.03 9.89 -9.38
CA VAL A 123 14.87 9.94 -10.26
C VAL A 123 15.08 9.10 -11.53
N ASP A 124 16.31 9.06 -12.05
CA ASP A 124 16.65 8.28 -13.24
C ASP A 124 16.70 6.80 -12.93
N HIS A 125 17.30 6.43 -11.81
CA HIS A 125 17.31 5.04 -11.34
C HIS A 125 15.88 4.52 -11.06
N VAL A 126 15.02 5.32 -10.47
CA VAL A 126 13.60 4.94 -10.26
C VAL A 126 12.92 4.69 -11.60
N ALA A 127 13.08 5.58 -12.57
CA ALA A 127 12.46 5.44 -13.88
C ALA A 127 12.97 4.18 -14.61
N GLN A 128 14.28 3.94 -14.58
CA GLN A 128 14.89 2.73 -15.15
C GLN A 128 14.37 1.46 -14.46
N THR A 129 14.34 1.46 -13.12
CA THR A 129 13.86 0.30 -12.33
C THR A 129 12.41 -0.06 -12.65
N VAL A 130 11.54 0.96 -12.80
CA VAL A 130 10.13 0.75 -13.15
C VAL A 130 9.99 0.19 -14.57
N ASP A 131 10.77 0.71 -15.52
CA ASP A 131 10.72 0.24 -16.91
C ASP A 131 11.24 -1.19 -17.07
N GLU A 132 12.37 -1.51 -16.44
CA GLU A 132 12.91 -2.88 -16.38
C GLU A 132 11.90 -3.85 -15.76
N PHE A 133 11.30 -3.48 -14.63
CA PHE A 133 10.32 -4.30 -13.93
C PHE A 133 9.10 -4.59 -14.81
N LEU A 134 8.53 -3.57 -15.46
CA LEU A 134 7.38 -3.79 -16.34
C LEU A 134 7.75 -4.59 -17.59
N SER A 135 8.97 -4.43 -18.10
CA SER A 135 9.44 -5.26 -19.22
C SER A 135 9.56 -6.73 -18.84
N GLU A 136 10.00 -7.05 -17.61
CA GLU A 136 10.02 -8.42 -17.07
C GLU A 136 8.59 -8.98 -16.95
N ILE A 137 7.62 -8.18 -16.47
CA ILE A 137 6.21 -8.55 -16.36
C ILE A 137 5.60 -8.83 -17.75
N GLU A 138 5.83 -7.95 -18.72
CA GLU A 138 5.33 -8.09 -20.08
C GLU A 138 5.82 -9.37 -20.73
N GLN A 139 7.12 -9.67 -20.61
CA GLN A 139 7.72 -10.87 -21.15
C GLN A 139 7.20 -12.16 -20.51
N THR A 140 7.05 -12.13 -19.17
CA THR A 140 6.64 -13.31 -18.40
C THR A 140 5.17 -13.65 -18.61
N TRP A 141 4.32 -12.62 -18.68
CA TRP A 141 2.86 -12.79 -18.68
C TRP A 141 2.20 -12.48 -20.01
N ASN A 142 2.98 -12.17 -21.05
CA ASN A 142 2.50 -11.76 -22.37
C ASN A 142 1.47 -10.62 -22.29
N LEU A 143 1.84 -9.57 -21.57
CA LEU A 143 1.05 -8.35 -21.40
C LEU A 143 1.67 -7.21 -22.19
N ASP A 144 0.87 -6.21 -22.55
CA ASP A 144 1.32 -4.93 -23.09
C ASP A 144 0.90 -3.82 -22.12
N ARG A 145 1.88 -3.09 -21.56
CA ARG A 145 1.64 -2.00 -20.61
C ARG A 145 0.72 -0.93 -21.13
N HIS A 146 0.74 -0.65 -22.43
CA HIS A 146 -0.09 0.38 -23.03
C HIS A 146 -1.56 -0.04 -23.17
N GLU A 147 -1.81 -1.34 -23.38
CA GLU A 147 -3.16 -1.91 -23.45
C GLU A 147 -3.80 -1.98 -22.06
N ILE A 148 -3.04 -2.37 -21.04
CA ILE A 148 -3.55 -2.53 -19.67
C ILE A 148 -3.55 -1.23 -18.86
N ALA A 149 -2.95 -0.15 -19.34
CA ALA A 149 -2.82 1.11 -18.60
C ALA A 149 -4.15 1.64 -18.04
N SER A 150 -5.23 1.60 -18.85
CA SER A 150 -6.56 2.06 -18.43
C SER A 150 -7.25 1.14 -17.43
N GLN A 151 -6.71 -0.05 -17.20
CA GLN A 151 -7.19 -1.05 -16.26
C GLN A 151 -6.29 -1.17 -15.04
N THR A 152 -5.27 -0.29 -14.92
CA THR A 152 -4.26 -0.34 -13.88
C THR A 152 -4.44 0.82 -12.90
N VAL A 153 -4.48 0.48 -11.61
CA VAL A 153 -4.32 1.46 -10.53
C VAL A 153 -2.88 1.45 -10.04
N PHE A 154 -2.27 2.62 -9.98
CA PHE A 154 -0.96 2.85 -9.40
C PHE A 154 -1.12 3.38 -7.97
N PHE A 155 -0.74 2.58 -6.98
CA PHE A 155 -0.70 3.01 -5.58
C PHE A 155 0.66 3.61 -5.25
N SER A 156 0.67 4.90 -5.15
CA SER A 156 1.81 5.78 -5.01
C SER A 156 2.46 5.71 -3.63
N HIS A 157 3.75 5.97 -3.58
CA HIS A 157 4.50 6.22 -2.35
C HIS A 157 4.46 7.69 -1.91
N GLU A 158 3.95 8.61 -2.70
CA GLU A 158 4.00 10.04 -2.42
C GLU A 158 3.78 10.38 -0.94
N THR A 159 4.72 11.12 -0.37
CA THR A 159 4.77 11.52 1.05
C THR A 159 4.70 13.03 1.25
N TYR A 160 4.21 13.73 0.26
CA TYR A 160 3.98 15.18 0.22
C TYR A 160 5.17 16.03 0.66
N THR A 161 6.38 15.52 0.46
CA THR A 161 7.62 16.28 0.64
C THR A 161 7.85 17.21 -0.56
N PRO A 162 8.22 18.48 -0.34
CA PRO A 162 8.41 19.45 -1.44
C PRO A 162 9.76 19.31 -2.15
N ALA A 163 10.62 18.41 -1.72
CA ALA A 163 12.00 18.30 -2.19
C ALA A 163 12.06 17.91 -3.67
N ARG A 164 12.93 18.55 -4.43
CA ARG A 164 13.35 18.07 -5.76
C ARG A 164 13.99 16.69 -5.61
N GLY A 165 13.56 15.74 -6.45
CA GLY A 165 13.91 14.33 -6.27
C GLY A 165 13.06 13.65 -5.16
N GLY A 166 11.92 14.24 -4.80
CA GLY A 166 10.92 13.63 -3.94
C GLY A 166 10.14 12.52 -4.64
N SER A 167 9.30 11.82 -3.88
CA SER A 167 8.52 10.69 -4.39
C SER A 167 7.61 11.07 -5.56
N ALA A 168 6.85 12.15 -5.47
CA ALA A 168 5.96 12.58 -6.55
C ALA A 168 6.71 12.79 -7.88
N GLN A 169 7.82 13.52 -7.87
CA GLN A 169 8.60 13.77 -9.09
C GLN A 169 9.16 12.47 -9.67
N SER A 170 9.71 11.62 -8.81
CA SER A 170 10.30 10.34 -9.23
C SER A 170 9.25 9.40 -9.83
N GLU A 171 8.10 9.27 -9.18
CA GLU A 171 7.01 8.41 -9.63
C GLU A 171 6.41 8.90 -10.94
N VAL A 172 6.09 10.19 -11.04
CA VAL A 172 5.50 10.76 -12.25
C VAL A 172 6.45 10.66 -13.45
N LYS A 173 7.74 10.92 -13.25
CA LYS A 173 8.74 10.73 -14.31
C LYS A 173 8.80 9.26 -14.74
N ALA A 174 8.85 8.34 -13.78
CA ALA A 174 8.89 6.91 -14.06
C ALA A 174 7.66 6.47 -14.87
N LEU A 175 6.46 6.84 -14.43
CA LEU A 175 5.22 6.50 -15.13
C LEU A 175 5.19 7.06 -16.57
N ARG A 176 5.56 8.31 -16.74
CA ARG A 176 5.59 8.93 -18.09
C ARG A 176 6.64 8.33 -19.01
N GLN A 177 7.84 8.05 -18.49
CA GLN A 177 8.89 7.42 -19.27
C GLN A 177 8.51 5.99 -19.68
N THR A 178 7.92 5.23 -18.76
CA THR A 178 7.58 3.82 -18.96
C THR A 178 6.32 3.62 -19.81
N PHE A 179 5.26 4.39 -19.56
CA PHE A 179 3.97 4.24 -20.24
C PHE A 179 3.77 5.21 -21.41
N GLY A 180 4.67 6.19 -21.60
CA GLY A 180 4.55 7.19 -22.65
C GLY A 180 3.18 7.89 -22.64
N SER A 181 2.50 7.93 -23.77
CA SER A 181 1.16 8.53 -23.90
C SER A 181 0.05 7.78 -23.17
N SER A 182 0.32 6.56 -22.69
CA SER A 182 -0.64 5.78 -21.91
C SER A 182 -0.55 6.07 -20.40
N ALA A 183 0.43 6.85 -19.95
CA ALA A 183 0.58 7.20 -18.54
C ALA A 183 -0.66 7.90 -17.97
N ASP A 184 -1.31 8.75 -18.76
CA ASP A 184 -2.52 9.47 -18.33
C ASP A 184 -3.76 8.59 -18.19
N LYS A 185 -3.68 7.32 -18.58
CA LYS A 185 -4.77 6.34 -18.43
C LYS A 185 -4.72 5.61 -17.09
N LEU A 186 -3.53 5.54 -16.45
CA LEU A 186 -3.41 4.92 -15.12
C LEU A 186 -4.16 5.75 -14.08
N VAL A 187 -4.89 5.07 -13.20
CA VAL A 187 -5.48 5.73 -12.03
C VAL A 187 -4.43 5.80 -10.93
N ILE A 188 -4.07 7.00 -10.49
CA ILE A 188 -3.09 7.20 -9.40
C ILE A 188 -3.84 7.35 -8.08
N ALA A 189 -3.54 6.50 -7.11
CA ALA A 189 -4.11 6.51 -5.77
C ALA A 189 -3.04 6.69 -4.69
N ASN A 190 -3.42 7.27 -3.57
CA ASN A 190 -2.59 7.45 -2.39
C ASN A 190 -3.48 7.58 -1.15
N THR A 191 -3.18 6.86 -0.09
CA THR A 191 -3.97 6.89 1.15
C THR A 191 -3.35 7.74 2.25
N LYS A 192 -2.09 8.17 2.08
CA LYS A 192 -1.34 8.87 3.13
C LYS A 192 -1.90 10.23 3.53
N GLY A 193 -2.70 10.86 2.65
CA GLY A 193 -3.45 12.05 3.02
C GLY A 193 -4.51 11.81 4.09
N PHE A 194 -4.96 10.55 4.27
CA PHE A 194 -5.90 10.13 5.33
C PHE A 194 -5.18 9.54 6.54
N THR A 195 -4.16 8.73 6.31
CA THR A 195 -3.51 7.91 7.35
C THR A 195 -2.27 8.56 7.95
N GLY A 196 -1.76 9.62 7.34
CA GLY A 196 -0.37 10.01 7.51
C GLY A 196 0.55 8.99 6.85
N HIS A 197 1.85 9.13 7.04
CA HIS A 197 2.86 8.20 6.56
C HIS A 197 3.19 7.17 7.63
N PRO A 198 2.66 5.94 7.56
CA PRO A 198 2.83 4.91 8.59
C PRO A 198 4.13 4.13 8.39
N MET A 199 5.16 4.77 7.87
CA MET A 199 6.49 4.21 7.62
C MET A 199 6.45 2.94 6.73
N GLY A 200 7.00 1.82 7.20
CA GLY A 200 7.06 0.56 6.45
C GLY A 200 5.78 -0.29 6.46
N VAL A 201 4.67 0.25 6.97
CA VAL A 201 3.40 -0.49 7.05
C VAL A 201 2.68 -0.52 5.70
N GLY A 202 2.12 -1.66 5.35
CA GLY A 202 1.48 -1.93 4.06
C GLY A 202 0.04 -1.46 3.92
N ILE A 203 -0.31 -0.26 4.41
CA ILE A 203 -1.67 0.26 4.27
C ILE A 203 -1.99 0.51 2.79
N GLU A 204 -1.06 1.05 2.02
CA GLU A 204 -1.24 1.24 0.58
C GLU A 204 -1.34 -0.09 -0.17
N ASP A 205 -0.53 -1.08 0.22
CA ASP A 205 -0.62 -2.44 -0.34
C ASP A 205 -2.01 -3.02 -0.06
N ALA A 206 -2.49 -2.94 1.20
CA ALA A 206 -3.82 -3.40 1.58
C ALA A 206 -4.93 -2.64 0.85
N SER A 207 -4.80 -1.33 0.69
CA SER A 207 -5.75 -0.50 -0.03
C SER A 207 -5.80 -0.83 -1.52
N MET A 208 -4.68 -1.19 -2.12
CA MET A 208 -4.61 -1.66 -3.50
C MET A 208 -5.40 -2.98 -3.67
N PHE A 209 -5.15 -3.96 -2.83
CA PHE A 209 -5.87 -5.23 -2.89
C PHE A 209 -7.38 -5.06 -2.63
N TYR A 210 -7.74 -4.22 -1.65
CA TYR A 210 -9.14 -3.93 -1.37
C TYR A 210 -9.82 -3.17 -2.52
N GLY A 211 -9.10 -2.24 -3.13
CA GLY A 211 -9.56 -1.51 -4.31
C GLY A 211 -9.83 -2.43 -5.50
N LEU A 212 -8.93 -3.38 -5.77
CA LEU A 212 -9.15 -4.39 -6.81
C LEU A 212 -10.33 -5.30 -6.49
N LEU A 213 -10.46 -5.73 -5.22
CA LEU A 213 -11.56 -6.59 -4.78
C LEU A 213 -12.92 -5.93 -4.96
N THR A 214 -13.04 -4.68 -4.57
CA THR A 214 -14.33 -3.96 -4.51
C THR A 214 -14.62 -3.11 -5.73
N GLY A 215 -13.62 -2.82 -6.55
CA GLY A 215 -13.71 -1.83 -7.64
C GLY A 215 -13.78 -0.38 -7.14
N ARG A 216 -13.47 -0.10 -5.85
CA ARG A 216 -13.55 1.23 -5.25
C ARG A 216 -12.18 1.73 -4.83
N ILE A 217 -11.82 2.92 -5.30
CA ILE A 217 -10.54 3.55 -5.01
C ILE A 217 -10.79 4.83 -4.19
N PRO A 218 -10.00 5.09 -3.11
CA PRO A 218 -10.12 6.33 -2.36
C PRO A 218 -9.69 7.53 -3.19
N PRO A 219 -10.25 8.74 -2.94
CA PRO A 219 -9.76 9.97 -3.56
C PRO A 219 -8.37 10.33 -3.02
N ILE A 220 -7.67 11.22 -3.71
CA ILE A 220 -6.50 11.89 -3.13
C ILE A 220 -7.01 12.90 -2.09
N ALA A 221 -6.66 12.69 -0.82
CA ALA A 221 -7.07 13.58 0.26
C ALA A 221 -6.39 14.95 0.16
N ASN A 222 -7.09 15.99 0.61
CA ASN A 222 -6.59 17.36 0.78
C ASN A 222 -6.08 18.04 -0.50
N TYR A 223 -6.18 17.38 -1.64
CA TYR A 223 -5.76 17.91 -2.94
C TYR A 223 -6.67 19.05 -3.40
N LYS A 224 -6.07 20.21 -3.68
CA LYS A 224 -6.79 21.41 -4.15
C LYS A 224 -6.14 22.06 -5.37
N GLU A 225 -4.81 21.99 -5.46
CA GLU A 225 -4.04 22.73 -6.45
C GLU A 225 -3.05 21.83 -7.16
N VAL A 226 -3.13 21.82 -8.51
CA VAL A 226 -2.17 21.11 -9.34
C VAL A 226 -0.77 21.66 -9.11
N ASP A 227 0.22 20.77 -8.98
CA ASP A 227 1.60 21.14 -9.07
C ASP A 227 2.03 21.18 -10.56
N PRO A 228 2.34 22.35 -11.13
CA PRO A 228 2.72 22.46 -12.54
C PRO A 228 3.97 21.64 -12.91
N GLU A 229 4.86 21.37 -11.94
CA GLU A 229 6.06 20.56 -12.19
C GLU A 229 5.73 19.09 -12.41
N LEU A 230 4.59 18.62 -11.89
CA LEU A 230 4.11 17.24 -12.08
C LEU A 230 3.29 17.10 -13.37
N GLY A 231 2.72 18.19 -13.89
CA GLY A 231 1.81 18.22 -15.04
C GLY A 231 0.49 17.52 -14.76
N ASP A 232 -0.27 17.21 -15.81
CA ASP A 232 -1.56 16.56 -15.68
C ASP A 232 -1.41 15.11 -15.19
N LEU A 233 -2.19 14.74 -14.17
CA LEU A 233 -2.20 13.42 -13.57
C LEU A 233 -3.63 12.92 -13.45
N ASN A 234 -3.85 11.65 -13.75
CA ASN A 234 -5.15 11.00 -13.52
C ASN A 234 -5.27 10.55 -12.06
N LEU A 235 -5.30 11.53 -11.14
CA LEU A 235 -5.47 11.29 -9.71
C LEU A 235 -6.87 10.75 -9.41
N SER A 236 -6.94 9.74 -8.54
CA SER A 236 -8.23 9.20 -8.11
C SER A 236 -9.10 10.26 -7.46
N LYS A 237 -10.32 10.37 -7.97
CA LYS A 237 -11.37 11.25 -7.42
C LYS A 237 -12.24 10.56 -6.37
N GLY A 238 -11.94 9.30 -6.11
CA GLY A 238 -12.75 8.43 -5.26
C GLY A 238 -13.95 7.82 -5.99
N GLY A 239 -14.51 6.78 -5.40
CA GLY A 239 -15.69 6.10 -5.93
C GLY A 239 -15.38 4.85 -6.73
N ASP A 240 -16.25 4.52 -7.68
CA ASP A 240 -16.24 3.26 -8.38
C ASP A 240 -15.35 3.30 -9.63
N TYR A 241 -14.48 2.31 -9.75
CA TYR A 241 -13.58 2.06 -10.87
C TYR A 241 -13.70 0.59 -11.31
N PRO A 242 -14.82 0.21 -11.93
CA PRO A 242 -15.15 -1.21 -12.18
C PRO A 242 -14.22 -1.91 -13.17
N ASN A 243 -13.51 -1.16 -13.99
CA ASN A 243 -12.64 -1.71 -15.03
C ASN A 243 -11.21 -1.98 -14.57
N LEU A 244 -10.89 -1.79 -13.28
CA LEU A 244 -9.56 -2.06 -12.76
C LEU A 244 -9.32 -3.56 -12.58
N ASN A 245 -8.32 -4.06 -13.29
CA ASN A 245 -7.89 -5.44 -13.27
C ASN A 245 -6.45 -5.62 -12.78
N TYR A 246 -5.67 -4.55 -12.77
CA TYR A 246 -4.27 -4.58 -12.37
C TYR A 246 -3.98 -3.55 -11.28
N GLY A 247 -3.05 -3.89 -10.41
CA GLY A 247 -2.52 -3.00 -9.41
C GLY A 247 -1.00 -2.95 -9.48
N MET A 248 -0.45 -1.76 -9.48
CA MET A 248 0.97 -1.53 -9.35
C MET A 248 1.24 -0.76 -8.07
N ARG A 249 2.07 -1.31 -7.21
CA ARG A 249 2.52 -0.64 -5.99
C ARG A 249 3.96 -0.17 -6.14
N PHE A 250 4.21 1.06 -5.75
CA PHE A 250 5.54 1.63 -5.62
C PHE A 250 5.79 2.03 -4.17
N GLY A 251 6.81 1.45 -3.56
CA GLY A 251 7.32 1.80 -2.24
C GLY A 251 8.74 2.37 -2.37
N ALA A 252 9.02 3.46 -1.66
CA ALA A 252 10.36 4.01 -1.58
C ALA A 252 10.74 4.28 -0.12
N GLY A 253 11.99 4.06 0.22
CA GLY A 253 12.51 4.22 1.58
C GLY A 253 13.69 5.18 1.64
N PHE A 254 13.91 5.77 2.80
CA PHE A 254 15.14 6.52 3.06
C PHE A 254 16.35 5.60 2.89
N GLY A 255 17.39 6.13 2.23
CA GLY A 255 18.52 5.35 1.75
C GLY A 255 18.40 4.95 0.27
N SER A 256 17.46 5.56 -0.47
CA SER A 256 17.22 5.33 -1.90
C SER A 256 16.74 3.92 -2.26
N GLN A 257 16.07 3.27 -1.32
CA GLN A 257 15.49 1.94 -1.49
C GLN A 257 14.18 2.05 -2.26
N VAL A 258 13.95 1.12 -3.18
CA VAL A 258 12.74 1.02 -4.01
C VAL A 258 12.21 -0.40 -3.97
N ALA A 259 10.91 -0.54 -3.82
CA ALA A 259 10.22 -1.81 -3.94
C ALA A 259 8.97 -1.66 -4.81
N LEU A 260 8.75 -2.62 -5.67
CA LEU A 260 7.63 -2.69 -6.61
C LEU A 260 6.90 -4.02 -6.47
N SER A 261 5.60 -4.01 -6.61
CA SER A 261 4.79 -5.19 -6.85
C SER A 261 3.77 -4.92 -7.95
N PHE A 262 3.51 -5.92 -8.77
CA PHE A 262 2.49 -5.87 -9.81
C PHE A 262 1.56 -7.06 -9.66
N VAL A 263 0.26 -6.78 -9.62
CA VAL A 263 -0.77 -7.78 -9.33
C VAL A 263 -1.90 -7.73 -10.34
N ARG A 264 -2.55 -8.87 -10.55
CA ARG A 264 -3.75 -9.01 -11.36
C ARG A 264 -4.91 -9.43 -10.47
N LYS A 265 -6.05 -8.77 -10.58
CA LYS A 265 -7.29 -9.13 -9.90
C LYS A 265 -7.68 -10.57 -10.25
N CYS A 266 -8.10 -11.34 -9.25
CA CYS A 266 -8.74 -12.64 -9.48
C CYS A 266 -10.25 -12.46 -9.56
N GLU A 267 -10.87 -13.23 -10.45
CA GLU A 267 -12.32 -13.35 -10.46
C GLU A 267 -12.74 -14.20 -9.25
N ILE A 268 -13.76 -13.73 -8.54
CA ILE A 268 -14.31 -14.41 -7.37
C ILE A 268 -15.73 -14.83 -7.72
N GLU A 269 -15.97 -16.13 -7.68
CA GLU A 269 -17.29 -16.70 -7.90
C GLU A 269 -17.99 -16.95 -6.56
N GLY A 270 -19.18 -16.35 -6.36
CA GLY A 270 -19.92 -16.48 -5.13
C GLY A 270 -19.29 -15.75 -3.94
N GLU A 271 -19.48 -16.31 -2.75
CA GLU A 271 -18.94 -15.75 -1.51
C GLU A 271 -17.46 -16.17 -1.33
N ARG A 272 -16.61 -15.17 -1.10
CA ARG A 272 -15.17 -15.39 -0.85
C ARG A 272 -14.92 -15.97 0.55
N ILE A 273 -15.75 -15.63 1.51
CA ILE A 273 -15.63 -16.04 2.90
C ILE A 273 -16.72 -17.08 3.17
N ASP A 274 -16.33 -18.27 3.64
CA ASP A 274 -17.26 -19.23 4.20
C ASP A 274 -17.81 -18.68 5.51
N GLY A 275 -19.08 -18.23 5.48
CA GLY A 275 -19.74 -17.57 6.61
C GLY A 275 -19.83 -18.47 7.82
N ASP A 276 -20.08 -19.78 7.65
CA ASP A 276 -20.23 -20.72 8.76
C ASP A 276 -18.90 -20.94 9.49
N ILE A 277 -17.80 -21.06 8.74
CA ILE A 277 -16.45 -21.18 9.31
C ILE A 277 -16.07 -19.89 10.02
N PHE A 278 -16.33 -18.72 9.38
CA PHE A 278 -16.01 -17.42 9.93
C PHE A 278 -16.75 -17.15 11.24
N PHE A 279 -18.08 -17.29 11.26
CA PHE A 279 -18.87 -17.04 12.46
C PHE A 279 -18.61 -18.04 13.57
N ARG A 280 -18.30 -19.29 13.26
CA ARG A 280 -17.84 -20.27 14.26
C ARG A 280 -16.54 -19.80 14.93
N TRP A 281 -15.61 -19.31 14.16
CA TRP A 281 -14.36 -18.74 14.69
C TRP A 281 -14.64 -17.50 15.54
N VAL A 282 -15.50 -16.57 15.09
CA VAL A 282 -15.86 -15.36 15.85
C VAL A 282 -16.55 -15.72 17.17
N ARG A 283 -17.49 -16.68 17.18
CA ARG A 283 -18.15 -17.17 18.40
C ARG A 283 -17.15 -17.75 19.40
N ASN A 284 -16.20 -18.54 18.92
CA ASN A 284 -15.14 -19.06 19.77
C ASN A 284 -14.26 -17.95 20.38
N LEU A 285 -13.92 -16.92 19.62
CA LEU A 285 -13.17 -15.76 20.13
C LEU A 285 -13.98 -14.96 21.16
N ALA A 286 -15.26 -14.73 20.90
CA ALA A 286 -16.16 -14.00 21.78
C ALA A 286 -16.60 -14.82 22.99
N ASN A 287 -16.35 -16.14 23.00
CA ASN A 287 -16.85 -17.08 23.96
C ASN A 287 -18.40 -16.96 24.15
N SER A 288 -19.09 -16.77 23.03
CA SER A 288 -20.54 -16.56 22.97
C SER A 288 -21.09 -17.08 21.64
N ASP A 289 -22.22 -17.76 21.69
CA ASP A 289 -22.96 -18.18 20.50
C ASP A 289 -23.76 -17.02 19.88
N ASP A 290 -24.10 -16.01 20.68
CA ASP A 290 -24.84 -14.82 20.29
C ASP A 290 -23.89 -13.65 20.07
N VAL A 291 -23.19 -13.70 18.93
CA VAL A 291 -22.22 -12.67 18.52
C VAL A 291 -22.56 -12.14 17.14
N ASP A 292 -22.49 -10.83 16.98
CA ASP A 292 -22.68 -10.12 15.74
C ASP A 292 -21.44 -9.26 15.42
N MET A 293 -21.21 -8.99 14.14
CA MET A 293 -20.10 -8.11 13.70
C MET A 293 -20.66 -6.72 13.43
N ARG A 294 -20.19 -5.73 14.18
CA ARG A 294 -20.64 -4.33 14.05
C ARG A 294 -19.47 -3.37 13.84
N ILE A 295 -19.75 -2.27 13.17
CA ILE A 295 -18.81 -1.16 13.09
C ILE A 295 -19.19 -0.14 14.16
N LEU A 296 -18.34 -0.01 15.17
CA LEU A 296 -18.49 0.97 16.24
C LEU A 296 -17.27 1.90 16.25
N GLN A 297 -17.51 3.19 16.16
CA GLN A 297 -16.43 4.21 16.15
C GLN A 297 -15.33 3.90 15.11
N ASN A 298 -15.75 3.51 13.90
CA ASN A 298 -14.87 3.10 12.79
C ASN A 298 -14.01 1.84 13.06
N LYS A 299 -14.37 1.03 14.07
CA LYS A 299 -13.71 -0.25 14.34
C LYS A 299 -14.69 -1.39 14.09
N LEU A 300 -14.21 -2.46 13.46
CA LEU A 300 -14.95 -3.71 13.36
C LEU A 300 -14.83 -4.44 14.70
N VAL A 301 -15.95 -4.69 15.35
CA VAL A 301 -16.00 -5.35 16.66
C VAL A 301 -16.93 -6.55 16.64
N ALA A 302 -16.56 -7.60 17.36
CA ALA A 302 -17.47 -8.68 17.70
C ALA A 302 -18.36 -8.21 18.88
N TYR A 303 -19.62 -8.01 18.59
CA TYR A 303 -20.61 -7.52 19.57
C TYR A 303 -21.40 -8.68 20.16
N VAL A 304 -21.46 -8.74 21.48
CA VAL A 304 -22.30 -9.69 22.23
C VAL A 304 -23.41 -8.90 22.91
N GLU A 305 -24.67 -9.28 22.69
CA GLU A 305 -25.81 -8.59 23.27
C GLU A 305 -25.81 -8.74 24.80
N GLY A 306 -25.92 -7.63 25.52
CA GLY A 306 -25.88 -7.59 26.98
C GLY A 306 -24.47 -7.43 27.58
N ASP A 307 -23.41 -7.46 26.79
CA ASP A 307 -22.09 -7.15 27.28
C ASP A 307 -21.84 -5.63 27.15
N ASN A 308 -21.86 -4.92 28.28
CA ASN A 308 -21.58 -3.49 28.37
C ASN A 308 -20.08 -3.19 28.28
N ASN A 309 -19.21 -4.18 28.24
CA ASN A 309 -17.80 -4.04 28.07
C ASN A 309 -17.48 -4.14 26.57
N LEU A 310 -17.25 -3.02 25.93
CA LEU A 310 -16.63 -2.96 24.59
C LEU A 310 -15.19 -3.50 24.69
N HIS A 311 -15.02 -4.81 24.76
CA HIS A 311 -13.73 -5.45 24.71
C HIS A 311 -13.19 -5.44 23.28
N GLY A 312 -12.78 -4.28 22.85
CA GLY A 312 -12.11 -4.04 21.56
C GLY A 312 -11.04 -2.97 21.68
N GLY A 313 -10.22 -3.09 22.69
CA GLY A 313 -9.05 -2.23 22.87
C GLY A 313 -8.21 -2.80 24.00
N VAL A 314 -7.03 -3.24 23.67
CA VAL A 314 -5.96 -3.38 24.67
C VAL A 314 -5.86 -2.00 25.32
N GLN A 315 -6.27 -1.88 26.60
CA GLN A 315 -5.85 -0.78 27.43
C GLN A 315 -4.34 -0.95 27.58
N GLY A 316 -3.57 -0.22 26.77
CA GLY A 316 -2.18 0.00 27.08
C GLY A 316 -2.12 0.91 28.30
N GLU A 317 -1.66 0.36 29.43
CA GLU A 317 -1.09 1.15 30.51
C GLU A 317 0.26 1.76 30.09
#